data_3a5a2fe250da7ccc9ccfc79da3c3c631
#
_entry.id   3a5a2fe250da7ccc9ccfc79da3c3c631
#
_cell.length_a   1.000
_cell.length_b   1.000
_cell.length_c   1.000
_cell.angle_alpha   90.00
_cell.angle_beta   90.00
_cell.angle_gamma   90.00
#
_symmetry.space_group_name_H-M   'P 1'
#
loop_
_entity.id
_entity.type
_entity.pdbx_description
1 polymer ?
#
loop_
_entity_poly.entity_id
_entity_poly.type
_entity_poly.pdbx_seq_one_letter_code
_entity_poly.pdbx_strand_id
1 'polypeptide(L)'
;MIFHDLLSISEKKLQAELNLSPSEAKRDVEDIAIYATKWSRAELLTRHEDEVGITHKAIFDKALADRIGGKPVQYITNSACFFGYDFFVNESCLIPRVDSEVLVENALKDCMHDDVKVLDLCCGSGCLGLSFAKQLTERGAQCNLIMLDISSNAIQIARLNAQKMGLKCKFMVADILQGLALDERFDVIFCNPPYIETAKIANLDKQVKDFEPKLALDGGEDGLKFYRAVAENLKSIMAKGGKAYFEIGYNQGETASEIFTEKSFHVDVKKDYGKKDRCLVVH
;
A
#
# COMPACT_ATOMS: atom_id res chain seq x y z
N MET A 1 4.96 -22.67 -29.49
CA MET A 1 4.29 -21.36 -29.27
C MET A 1 5.34 -20.40 -28.75
N ILE A 2 5.47 -19.25 -29.37
CA ILE A 2 6.36 -18.17 -28.92
C ILE A 2 5.69 -17.30 -27.87
N PHE A 3 6.48 -16.52 -27.09
CA PHE A 3 5.95 -15.64 -26.05
C PHE A 3 4.98 -14.59 -26.60
N HIS A 4 5.26 -14.01 -27.75
CA HIS A 4 4.35 -13.05 -28.40
C HIS A 4 2.92 -13.59 -28.54
N ASP A 5 2.78 -14.80 -29.08
CA ASP A 5 1.46 -15.43 -29.25
C ASP A 5 0.78 -15.72 -27.91
N LEU A 6 1.55 -16.25 -26.93
CA LEU A 6 1.03 -16.55 -25.60
C LEU A 6 0.47 -15.30 -24.94
N LEU A 7 1.23 -14.18 -24.95
CA LEU A 7 0.81 -12.93 -24.33
C LEU A 7 -0.44 -12.37 -25.02
N SER A 8 -0.44 -12.29 -26.35
CA SER A 8 -1.57 -11.75 -27.13
C SER A 8 -2.87 -12.52 -26.91
N ILE A 9 -2.80 -13.86 -26.88
CA ILE A 9 -3.97 -14.71 -26.60
C ILE A 9 -4.47 -14.49 -25.19
N SER A 10 -3.55 -14.39 -24.21
CA SER A 10 -3.88 -14.21 -22.79
C SER A 10 -4.48 -12.84 -22.49
N GLU A 11 -3.98 -11.78 -23.13
CA GLU A 11 -4.55 -10.44 -23.05
C GLU A 11 -6.02 -10.41 -23.48
N LYS A 12 -6.32 -10.99 -24.67
CA LYS A 12 -7.71 -11.08 -25.16
C LYS A 12 -8.59 -11.88 -24.21
N LYS A 13 -8.06 -12.94 -23.60
CA LYS A 13 -8.78 -13.76 -22.64
C LYS A 13 -9.11 -12.97 -21.37
N LEU A 14 -8.15 -12.25 -20.79
CA LEU A 14 -8.39 -11.40 -19.60
C LEU A 14 -9.39 -10.28 -19.87
N GLN A 15 -9.33 -9.66 -21.06
CA GLN A 15 -10.31 -8.63 -21.47
C GLN A 15 -11.72 -9.22 -21.51
N ALA A 16 -11.89 -10.41 -22.09
CA ALA A 16 -13.19 -11.04 -22.22
C ALA A 16 -13.77 -11.54 -20.87
N GLU A 17 -12.94 -12.15 -20.03
CA GLU A 17 -13.37 -12.81 -18.79
C GLU A 17 -13.55 -11.81 -17.62
N LEU A 18 -12.70 -10.77 -17.56
CA LEU A 18 -12.68 -9.82 -16.45
C LEU A 18 -13.11 -8.40 -16.82
N ASN A 19 -13.50 -8.17 -18.08
CA ASN A 19 -13.86 -6.86 -18.61
C ASN A 19 -12.77 -5.79 -18.37
N LEU A 20 -11.49 -6.19 -18.44
CA LEU A 20 -10.35 -5.28 -18.28
C LEU A 20 -10.15 -4.44 -19.55
N SER A 21 -9.66 -3.23 -19.38
CA SER A 21 -9.14 -2.43 -20.49
C SER A 21 -7.94 -3.13 -21.16
N PRO A 22 -7.64 -2.85 -22.44
CA PRO A 22 -6.47 -3.42 -23.11
C PRO A 22 -5.16 -3.17 -22.37
N SER A 23 -5.00 -1.99 -21.75
CA SER A 23 -3.80 -1.62 -21.00
C SER A 23 -3.66 -2.38 -19.68
N GLU A 24 -4.76 -2.63 -18.98
CA GLU A 24 -4.78 -3.42 -17.76
C GLU A 24 -4.48 -4.90 -18.05
N ALA A 25 -5.17 -5.48 -19.03
CA ALA A 25 -4.94 -6.87 -19.42
C ALA A 25 -3.49 -7.12 -19.87
N LYS A 26 -2.93 -6.19 -20.67
CA LYS A 26 -1.53 -6.26 -21.10
C LYS A 26 -0.58 -6.24 -19.89
N ARG A 27 -0.77 -5.32 -18.95
CA ARG A 27 0.06 -5.21 -17.75
C ARG A 27 0.00 -6.48 -16.92
N ASP A 28 -1.21 -7.00 -16.64
CA ASP A 28 -1.40 -8.23 -15.88
C ASP A 28 -0.69 -9.43 -16.53
N VAL A 29 -0.81 -9.56 -17.84
CA VAL A 29 -0.19 -10.66 -18.61
C VAL A 29 1.34 -10.55 -18.61
N GLU A 30 1.89 -9.33 -18.78
CA GLU A 30 3.33 -9.08 -18.69
C GLU A 30 3.87 -9.41 -17.29
N ASP A 31 3.17 -9.01 -16.23
CA ASP A 31 3.58 -9.28 -14.85
C ASP A 31 3.54 -10.80 -14.54
N ILE A 32 2.53 -11.52 -15.05
CA ILE A 32 2.47 -12.98 -14.97
C ILE A 32 3.63 -13.63 -15.75
N ALA A 33 3.98 -13.11 -16.92
CA ALA A 33 5.09 -13.65 -17.71
C ALA A 33 6.44 -13.42 -17.02
N ILE A 34 6.67 -12.23 -16.45
CA ILE A 34 7.84 -11.91 -15.64
C ILE A 34 7.92 -12.84 -14.41
N TYR A 35 6.79 -13.06 -13.74
CA TYR A 35 6.71 -13.99 -12.62
C TYR A 35 7.07 -15.42 -13.02
N ALA A 36 6.57 -15.90 -14.15
CA ALA A 36 6.80 -17.27 -14.62
C ALA A 36 8.23 -17.51 -15.11
N THR A 37 8.84 -16.53 -15.77
CA THR A 37 10.17 -16.62 -16.39
C THR A 37 11.30 -16.13 -15.49
N LYS A 38 11.00 -15.28 -14.51
CA LYS A 38 11.97 -14.49 -13.72
C LYS A 38 12.80 -13.54 -14.57
N TRP A 39 12.35 -13.23 -15.77
CA TRP A 39 12.96 -12.21 -16.61
C TRP A 39 12.61 -10.81 -16.14
N SER A 40 13.46 -9.86 -16.46
CA SER A 40 13.12 -8.45 -16.38
C SER A 40 12.13 -8.07 -17.49
N ARG A 41 11.43 -6.93 -17.35
CA ARG A 41 10.56 -6.40 -18.40
C ARG A 41 11.32 -6.16 -19.71
N ALA A 42 12.58 -5.72 -19.64
CA ALA A 42 13.43 -5.54 -20.81
C ALA A 42 13.74 -6.87 -21.51
N GLU A 43 14.04 -7.93 -20.75
CA GLU A 43 14.26 -9.27 -21.31
C GLU A 43 12.98 -9.82 -21.94
N LEU A 44 11.82 -9.63 -21.33
CA LEU A 44 10.54 -10.05 -21.93
C LEU A 44 10.31 -9.40 -23.29
N LEU A 45 10.63 -8.10 -23.42
CA LEU A 45 10.51 -7.37 -24.69
C LEU A 45 11.49 -7.86 -25.77
N THR A 46 12.72 -8.24 -25.38
CA THR A 46 13.74 -8.69 -26.33
C THR A 46 13.59 -10.16 -26.72
N ARG A 47 12.90 -10.96 -25.90
CA ARG A 47 12.72 -12.41 -26.06
C ARG A 47 11.30 -12.80 -26.48
N HIS A 48 10.54 -11.88 -27.03
CA HIS A 48 9.13 -12.13 -27.40
C HIS A 48 8.98 -13.19 -28.53
N GLU A 49 10.01 -13.40 -29.34
CA GLU A 49 10.05 -14.45 -30.37
C GLU A 49 10.58 -15.81 -29.85
N ASP A 50 11.07 -15.88 -28.60
CA ASP A 50 11.56 -17.12 -28.02
C ASP A 50 10.40 -18.12 -27.81
N GLU A 51 10.71 -19.41 -27.91
CA GLU A 51 9.75 -20.47 -27.58
C GLU A 51 9.49 -20.53 -26.08
N VAL A 52 8.23 -20.68 -25.70
CA VAL A 52 7.83 -20.82 -24.30
C VAL A 52 8.20 -22.22 -23.81
N GLY A 53 9.16 -22.31 -22.90
CA GLY A 53 9.55 -23.57 -22.28
C GLY A 53 8.41 -24.18 -21.44
N ILE A 54 8.36 -25.49 -21.36
CA ILE A 54 7.28 -26.25 -20.68
C ILE A 54 7.06 -25.78 -19.24
N THR A 55 8.14 -25.58 -18.49
CA THR A 55 8.08 -25.13 -17.08
C THR A 55 7.51 -23.72 -16.96
N HIS A 56 7.97 -22.78 -17.80
CA HIS A 56 7.45 -21.41 -17.81
C HIS A 56 5.96 -21.39 -18.18
N LYS A 57 5.58 -22.19 -19.19
CA LYS A 57 4.18 -22.32 -19.60
C LYS A 57 3.29 -22.82 -18.47
N ALA A 58 3.70 -23.85 -17.75
CA ALA A 58 2.91 -24.40 -16.63
C ALA A 58 2.70 -23.38 -15.50
N ILE A 59 3.75 -22.62 -15.13
CA ILE A 59 3.65 -21.57 -14.12
C ILE A 59 2.75 -20.44 -14.63
N PHE A 60 2.93 -20.03 -15.87
CA PHE A 60 2.13 -18.97 -16.50
C PHE A 60 0.65 -19.35 -16.58
N ASP A 61 0.32 -20.56 -17.03
CA ASP A 61 -1.06 -21.02 -17.16
C ASP A 61 -1.79 -21.07 -15.81
N LYS A 62 -1.08 -21.52 -14.76
CA LYS A 62 -1.62 -21.51 -13.39
C LYS A 62 -1.91 -20.08 -12.92
N ALA A 63 -0.94 -19.18 -13.08
CA ALA A 63 -1.07 -17.78 -12.68
C ALA A 63 -2.20 -17.07 -13.46
N LEU A 64 -2.32 -17.33 -14.76
CA LEU A 64 -3.39 -16.82 -15.59
C LEU A 64 -4.77 -17.35 -15.16
N ALA A 65 -4.86 -18.63 -14.79
CA ALA A 65 -6.09 -19.22 -14.28
C ALA A 65 -6.51 -18.58 -12.95
N ASP A 66 -5.57 -18.39 -12.03
CA ASP A 66 -5.80 -17.68 -10.76
C ASP A 66 -6.30 -16.25 -11.00
N ARG A 67 -5.70 -15.55 -11.99
CA ARG A 67 -6.11 -14.20 -12.38
C ARG A 67 -7.52 -14.16 -12.94
N ILE A 68 -7.88 -15.08 -13.81
CA ILE A 68 -9.24 -15.25 -14.37
C ILE A 68 -10.24 -15.54 -13.23
N GLY A 69 -9.82 -16.28 -12.20
CA GLY A 69 -10.60 -16.51 -10.98
C GLY A 69 -10.88 -15.25 -10.16
N GLY A 70 -10.25 -14.12 -10.52
CA GLY A 70 -10.41 -12.81 -9.88
C GLY A 70 -9.31 -12.47 -8.89
N LYS A 71 -8.30 -13.33 -8.67
CA LYS A 71 -7.19 -13.03 -7.76
C LYS A 71 -6.37 -11.86 -8.31
N PRO A 72 -6.03 -10.85 -7.47
CA PRO A 72 -5.17 -9.74 -7.90
C PRO A 72 -3.81 -10.24 -8.41
N VAL A 73 -3.33 -9.65 -9.51
CA VAL A 73 -2.03 -10.04 -10.10
C VAL A 73 -0.89 -9.84 -9.09
N GLN A 74 -0.98 -8.84 -8.22
CA GLN A 74 0.00 -8.58 -7.17
C GLN A 74 0.12 -9.73 -6.15
N TYR A 75 -0.99 -10.36 -5.81
CA TYR A 75 -0.97 -11.54 -4.93
C TYR A 75 -0.54 -12.83 -5.65
N ILE A 76 -0.73 -12.91 -6.95
CA ILE A 76 -0.24 -14.03 -7.77
C ILE A 76 1.29 -13.95 -7.90
N THR A 77 1.80 -12.76 -8.17
CA THR A 77 3.23 -12.51 -8.38
C THR A 77 4.00 -12.24 -7.08
N ASN A 78 3.28 -12.01 -5.98
CA ASN A 78 3.80 -11.55 -4.69
C ASN A 78 4.59 -10.24 -4.80
N SER A 79 4.17 -9.34 -5.67
CA SER A 79 4.87 -8.09 -5.93
C SER A 79 3.91 -6.96 -6.22
N ALA A 80 4.17 -5.78 -5.62
CA ALA A 80 3.48 -4.54 -5.89
C ALA A 80 4.49 -3.39 -5.92
N CYS A 81 4.46 -2.58 -6.99
CA CYS A 81 5.27 -1.39 -7.07
C CYS A 81 4.60 -0.25 -6.28
N PHE A 82 5.37 0.44 -5.44
CA PHE A 82 4.94 1.62 -4.72
C PHE A 82 6.13 2.57 -4.56
N PHE A 83 5.94 3.84 -4.92
CA PHE A 83 6.96 4.89 -4.83
C PHE A 83 8.29 4.52 -5.50
N GLY A 84 8.23 3.78 -6.62
CA GLY A 84 9.39 3.28 -7.36
C GLY A 84 10.10 2.08 -6.74
N TYR A 85 9.62 1.55 -5.61
CA TYR A 85 10.16 0.36 -4.96
C TYR A 85 9.22 -0.84 -5.12
N ASP A 86 9.80 -2.03 -5.08
CA ASP A 86 9.11 -3.30 -5.26
C ASP A 86 8.86 -3.97 -3.90
N PHE A 87 7.60 -4.02 -3.49
CA PHE A 87 7.15 -4.58 -2.21
C PHE A 87 6.65 -6.01 -2.37
N PHE A 88 7.06 -6.90 -1.49
CA PHE A 88 6.42 -8.19 -1.34
C PHE A 88 5.04 -8.00 -0.72
N VAL A 89 4.02 -8.63 -1.30
CA VAL A 89 2.63 -8.61 -0.83
C VAL A 89 1.98 -9.98 -0.96
N ASN A 90 1.05 -10.27 -0.08
CA ASN A 90 0.14 -11.40 -0.16
C ASN A 90 -1.19 -11.06 0.52
N GLU A 91 -2.10 -12.00 0.64
CA GLU A 91 -3.43 -11.82 1.22
C GLU A 91 -3.43 -11.39 2.71
N SER A 92 -2.26 -11.24 3.33
CA SER A 92 -2.12 -10.77 4.73
C SER A 92 -2.07 -9.25 4.86
N CYS A 93 -1.91 -8.50 3.79
CA CYS A 93 -1.84 -7.05 3.79
C CYS A 93 -2.57 -6.43 2.60
N LEU A 94 -3.01 -5.18 2.74
CA LEU A 94 -3.56 -4.40 1.62
C LEU A 94 -2.51 -4.27 0.52
N ILE A 95 -2.93 -4.37 -0.74
CA ILE A 95 -2.05 -4.05 -1.88
C ILE A 95 -1.80 -2.54 -1.89
N PRO A 96 -0.53 -2.08 -1.88
CA PRO A 96 -0.20 -0.66 -1.99
C PRO A 96 -0.88 0.02 -3.18
N ARG A 97 -1.43 1.22 -2.94
CA ARG A 97 -2.14 2.01 -3.96
C ARG A 97 -1.30 3.22 -4.38
N VAL A 98 -1.28 3.51 -5.67
CA VAL A 98 -0.57 4.69 -6.20
C VAL A 98 -1.10 5.98 -5.59
N ASP A 99 -2.40 6.06 -5.32
CA ASP A 99 -3.02 7.23 -4.68
C ASP A 99 -2.44 7.52 -3.28
N SER A 100 -1.93 6.50 -2.57
CA SER A 100 -1.30 6.64 -1.26
C SER A 100 0.10 7.27 -1.33
N GLU A 101 0.73 7.33 -2.50
CA GLU A 101 2.07 7.92 -2.68
C GLU A 101 2.10 9.40 -2.28
N VAL A 102 0.98 10.10 -2.40
CA VAL A 102 0.84 11.51 -2.00
C VAL A 102 1.17 11.75 -0.52
N LEU A 103 0.96 10.75 0.36
CA LEU A 103 1.32 10.85 1.77
C LEU A 103 2.84 10.96 1.92
N VAL A 104 3.58 10.06 1.24
CA VAL A 104 5.04 10.05 1.26
C VAL A 104 5.60 11.33 0.64
N GLU A 105 5.05 11.78 -0.50
CA GLU A 105 5.48 13.03 -1.14
C GLU A 105 5.33 14.25 -0.25
N ASN A 106 4.17 14.41 0.43
CA ASN A 106 3.97 15.55 1.31
C ASN A 106 4.89 15.46 2.53
N ALA A 107 5.07 14.28 3.12
CA ALA A 107 5.99 14.10 4.23
C ALA A 107 7.44 14.44 3.84
N LEU A 108 7.90 14.03 2.66
CA LEU A 108 9.25 14.36 2.16
C LEU A 108 9.44 15.84 1.87
N LYS A 109 8.39 16.56 1.45
CA LYS A 109 8.44 18.02 1.24
C LYS A 109 8.50 18.77 2.56
N ASP A 110 7.82 18.26 3.59
CA ASP A 110 7.74 18.91 4.90
C ASP A 110 8.93 18.58 5.82
N CYS A 111 9.58 17.43 5.60
CA CYS A 111 10.65 16.93 6.43
C CYS A 111 12.00 17.52 6.01
N MET A 112 12.56 18.41 6.87
CA MET A 112 13.84 19.09 6.63
C MET A 112 14.93 18.68 7.63
N HIS A 113 14.73 17.60 8.40
CA HIS A 113 15.63 17.17 9.45
C HIS A 113 16.50 15.99 9.03
N ASP A 114 17.71 15.88 9.61
CA ASP A 114 18.67 14.82 9.35
C ASP A 114 18.53 13.59 10.27
N ASP A 115 17.77 13.71 11.36
CA ASP A 115 17.43 12.61 12.28
C ASP A 115 15.92 12.67 12.58
N VAL A 116 15.20 11.72 12.03
CA VAL A 116 13.72 11.72 11.98
C VAL A 116 13.18 10.49 12.67
N LYS A 117 12.29 10.69 13.63
CA LYS A 117 11.49 9.62 14.24
C LYS A 117 10.18 9.48 13.50
N VAL A 118 9.94 8.30 12.98
CA VAL A 118 8.78 7.97 12.13
C VAL A 118 7.96 6.86 12.75
N LEU A 119 6.65 7.05 12.75
CA LEU A 119 5.68 6.03 13.13
C LEU A 119 4.77 5.73 11.92
N ASP A 120 4.66 4.46 11.56
CA ASP A 120 3.74 3.99 10.52
C ASP A 120 2.65 3.13 11.18
N LEU A 121 1.46 3.70 11.33
CA LEU A 121 0.27 3.08 11.93
C LEU A 121 -0.55 2.38 10.85
N CYS A 122 -1.06 1.18 11.16
CA CYS A 122 -1.74 0.32 10.19
C CYS A 122 -0.84 0.03 8.98
N CYS A 123 0.42 -0.31 9.26
CA CYS A 123 1.49 -0.28 8.25
C CYS A 123 1.29 -1.29 7.10
N GLY A 124 0.51 -2.34 7.27
CA GLY A 124 0.27 -3.36 6.24
C GLY A 124 1.57 -3.94 5.69
N SER A 125 1.86 -3.69 4.41
CA SER A 125 3.12 -4.07 3.77
C SER A 125 4.33 -3.23 4.21
N GLY A 126 4.10 -2.12 4.94
CA GLY A 126 5.12 -1.13 5.31
C GLY A 126 5.43 -0.13 4.21
N CYS A 127 4.63 -0.06 3.14
CA CYS A 127 4.98 0.72 1.95
C CYS A 127 5.15 2.22 2.22
N LEU A 128 4.37 2.84 3.10
CA LEU A 128 4.49 4.26 3.44
C LEU A 128 5.79 4.54 4.21
N GLY A 129 5.93 3.93 5.39
CA GLY A 129 7.07 4.17 6.26
C GLY A 129 8.40 3.76 5.63
N LEU A 130 8.44 2.60 4.93
CA LEU A 130 9.67 2.11 4.30
C LEU A 130 10.09 2.97 3.10
N SER A 131 9.14 3.41 2.26
CA SER A 131 9.48 4.30 1.13
C SER A 131 10.02 5.63 1.63
N PHE A 132 9.39 6.22 2.66
CA PHE A 132 9.85 7.44 3.29
C PHE A 132 11.25 7.27 3.89
N ALA A 133 11.47 6.23 4.72
CA ALA A 133 12.75 5.95 5.35
C ALA A 133 13.86 5.70 4.32
N LYS A 134 13.54 5.01 3.22
CA LYS A 134 14.48 4.76 2.13
C LYS A 134 14.93 6.04 1.44
N GLN A 135 13.97 6.93 1.12
CA GLN A 135 14.25 8.24 0.53
C GLN A 135 15.12 9.12 1.44
N LEU A 136 14.86 9.11 2.77
CA LEU A 136 15.70 9.83 3.71
C LEU A 136 17.11 9.25 3.77
N THR A 137 17.24 7.93 3.84
CA THR A 137 18.55 7.26 3.88
C THR A 137 19.38 7.54 2.62
N GLU A 138 18.74 7.57 1.45
CA GLU A 138 19.38 7.91 0.16
C GLU A 138 19.86 9.38 0.12
N ARG A 139 19.25 10.26 0.92
CA ARG A 139 19.71 11.66 1.10
C ARG A 139 20.76 11.80 2.20
N GLY A 140 21.16 10.71 2.87
CA GLY A 140 22.13 10.71 3.97
C GLY A 140 21.55 11.00 5.36
N ALA A 141 20.23 11.15 5.48
CA ALA A 141 19.56 11.36 6.77
C ALA A 141 19.36 10.04 7.52
N GLN A 142 19.28 10.11 8.86
CA GLN A 142 18.91 8.99 9.72
C GLN A 142 17.41 8.93 9.90
N CYS A 143 16.85 7.74 9.87
CA CYS A 143 15.42 7.51 10.08
C CYS A 143 15.21 6.39 11.10
N ASN A 144 14.57 6.73 12.21
CA ASN A 144 14.19 5.82 13.27
C ASN A 144 12.71 5.44 13.07
N LEU A 145 12.47 4.37 12.29
CA LEU A 145 11.11 3.94 11.92
C LEU A 145 10.57 2.84 12.84
N ILE A 146 9.38 3.10 13.39
CA ILE A 146 8.55 2.11 14.08
C ILE A 146 7.32 1.83 13.21
N MET A 147 7.05 0.57 12.96
CA MET A 147 5.87 0.12 12.21
C MET A 147 4.94 -0.67 13.12
N LEU A 148 3.67 -0.32 13.09
CA LEU A 148 2.63 -0.89 13.93
C LEU A 148 1.45 -1.37 13.08
N ASP A 149 1.00 -2.59 13.34
CA ASP A 149 -0.22 -3.16 12.76
C ASP A 149 -0.87 -4.12 13.77
N ILE A 150 -2.17 -4.28 13.70
CA ILE A 150 -2.89 -5.26 14.51
C ILE A 150 -2.62 -6.70 14.04
N SER A 151 -2.33 -6.87 12.74
CA SER A 151 -2.05 -8.15 12.09
C SER A 151 -0.59 -8.54 12.24
N SER A 152 -0.32 -9.59 13.00
CA SER A 152 1.02 -10.17 13.09
C SER A 152 1.54 -10.65 11.73
N ASN A 153 0.65 -11.09 10.82
CA ASN A 153 1.01 -11.49 9.47
C ASN A 153 1.41 -10.28 8.61
N ALA A 154 0.71 -9.15 8.71
CA ALA A 154 1.10 -7.91 8.05
C ALA A 154 2.48 -7.43 8.54
N ILE A 155 2.73 -7.49 9.85
CA ILE A 155 4.05 -7.18 10.44
C ILE A 155 5.16 -8.08 9.87
N GLN A 156 4.89 -9.35 9.61
CA GLN A 156 5.87 -10.22 8.95
C GLN A 156 6.18 -9.78 7.52
N ILE A 157 5.16 -9.36 6.75
CA ILE A 157 5.35 -8.80 5.40
C ILE A 157 6.16 -7.50 5.47
N ALA A 158 5.82 -6.57 6.35
CA ALA A 158 6.57 -5.33 6.54
C ALA A 158 8.05 -5.60 6.90
N ARG A 159 8.31 -6.61 7.76
CA ARG A 159 9.67 -7.03 8.12
C ARG A 159 10.44 -7.58 6.91
N LEU A 160 9.82 -8.41 6.07
CA LEU A 160 10.44 -8.92 4.85
C LEU A 160 10.80 -7.78 3.90
N ASN A 161 9.89 -6.80 3.74
CA ASN A 161 10.13 -5.64 2.90
C ASN A 161 11.26 -4.75 3.45
N ALA A 162 11.27 -4.50 4.75
CA ALA A 162 12.37 -3.75 5.39
C ALA A 162 13.73 -4.44 5.16
N GLN A 163 13.78 -5.76 5.31
CA GLN A 163 14.99 -6.55 5.05
C GLN A 163 15.42 -6.45 3.58
N LYS A 164 14.48 -6.59 2.63
CA LYS A 164 14.72 -6.46 1.19
C LYS A 164 15.30 -5.08 0.83
N MET A 165 14.83 -4.02 1.50
CA MET A 165 15.29 -2.64 1.29
C MET A 165 16.57 -2.27 2.08
N GLY A 166 17.06 -3.18 2.93
CA GLY A 166 18.25 -2.94 3.77
C GLY A 166 18.00 -1.94 4.91
N LEU A 167 16.75 -1.78 5.35
CA LEU A 167 16.35 -0.85 6.41
C LEU A 167 16.23 -1.56 7.76
N LYS A 168 16.69 -0.87 8.83
CA LYS A 168 16.50 -1.33 10.22
C LYS A 168 15.32 -0.59 10.82
N CYS A 169 14.29 -1.34 11.25
CA CYS A 169 13.05 -0.80 11.79
C CYS A 169 12.64 -1.56 13.04
N LYS A 170 11.86 -0.92 13.90
CA LYS A 170 11.14 -1.59 14.99
C LYS A 170 9.75 -1.98 14.50
N PHE A 171 9.23 -3.12 15.00
CA PHE A 171 7.92 -3.64 14.62
C PHE A 171 7.11 -3.96 15.86
N MET A 172 5.84 -3.55 15.86
CA MET A 172 4.92 -3.76 16.97
C MET A 172 3.61 -4.36 16.47
N VAL A 173 3.10 -5.36 17.16
CA VAL A 173 1.73 -5.85 16.97
C VAL A 173 0.88 -5.20 18.04
N ALA A 174 -0.01 -4.28 17.65
CA ALA A 174 -0.88 -3.59 18.58
C ALA A 174 -2.18 -3.13 17.89
N ASP A 175 -3.25 -3.04 18.67
CA ASP A 175 -4.53 -2.50 18.22
C ASP A 175 -4.63 -1.02 18.60
N ILE A 176 -4.66 -0.15 17.61
CA ILE A 176 -4.78 1.32 17.82
C ILE A 176 -6.10 1.71 18.51
N LEU A 177 -7.12 0.85 18.46
CA LEU A 177 -8.39 1.07 19.15
C LEU A 177 -8.29 0.88 20.68
N GLN A 178 -7.24 0.19 21.15
CA GLN A 178 -6.98 0.01 22.58
C GLN A 178 -6.09 1.13 23.16
N GLY A 179 -5.74 2.12 22.34
CA GLY A 179 -4.84 3.21 22.68
C GLY A 179 -3.39 2.93 22.28
N LEU A 180 -2.60 3.99 22.24
CA LEU A 180 -1.20 3.97 21.84
C LEU A 180 -0.31 4.32 23.04
N ALA A 181 0.15 3.30 23.77
CA ALA A 181 1.11 3.45 24.86
C ALA A 181 2.54 3.44 24.28
N LEU A 182 2.97 4.57 23.72
CA LEU A 182 4.30 4.78 23.18
C LEU A 182 5.04 5.83 24.01
N ASP A 183 6.24 5.50 24.48
CA ASP A 183 7.07 6.39 25.29
C ASP A 183 7.83 7.43 24.45
N GLU A 184 7.77 7.30 23.13
CA GLU A 184 8.45 8.17 22.17
C GLU A 184 7.45 9.10 21.46
N ARG A 185 7.95 10.26 21.00
CA ARG A 185 7.22 11.19 20.14
C ARG A 185 7.84 11.19 18.75
N PHE A 186 7.01 11.37 17.73
CA PHE A 186 7.38 11.20 16.34
C PHE A 186 7.26 12.52 15.56
N ASP A 187 8.24 12.76 14.71
CA ASP A 187 8.27 13.91 13.81
C ASP A 187 7.34 13.70 12.60
N VAL A 188 7.23 12.46 12.16
CA VAL A 188 6.36 12.05 11.06
C VAL A 188 5.55 10.82 11.49
N ILE A 189 4.24 10.92 11.33
CA ILE A 189 3.32 9.80 11.57
C ILE A 189 2.55 9.52 10.28
N PHE A 190 2.64 8.30 9.77
CA PHE A 190 1.78 7.81 8.69
C PHE A 190 0.65 6.97 9.26
N CYS A 191 -0.50 7.05 8.64
CA CYS A 191 -1.62 6.18 8.94
C CYS A 191 -2.50 6.00 7.70
N ASN A 192 -2.55 4.80 7.15
CA ASN A 192 -3.55 4.38 6.18
C ASN A 192 -4.51 3.40 6.87
N PRO A 193 -5.50 3.90 7.64
CA PRO A 193 -6.38 3.05 8.40
C PRO A 193 -7.48 2.48 7.50
N PRO A 194 -8.18 1.43 7.93
CA PRO A 194 -9.43 1.02 7.29
C PRO A 194 -10.45 2.17 7.37
N TYR A 195 -10.98 2.59 6.21
CA TYR A 195 -11.87 3.75 6.12
C TYR A 195 -13.15 3.50 5.33
N ILE A 196 -13.39 2.28 4.89
CA ILE A 196 -14.60 1.92 4.14
C ILE A 196 -15.73 1.64 5.12
N GLU A 197 -16.89 2.25 4.91
CA GLU A 197 -18.09 1.96 5.70
C GLU A 197 -18.44 0.47 5.58
N THR A 198 -18.71 -0.18 6.71
CA THR A 198 -19.03 -1.62 6.77
C THR A 198 -20.08 -2.04 5.74
N ALA A 199 -21.15 -1.24 5.59
CA ALA A 199 -22.23 -1.51 4.65
C ALA A 199 -21.80 -1.44 3.17
N LYS A 200 -20.71 -0.75 2.85
CA LYS A 200 -20.21 -0.57 1.47
C LYS A 200 -19.26 -1.67 1.03
N ILE A 201 -18.72 -2.47 1.95
CA ILE A 201 -17.72 -3.52 1.64
C ILE A 201 -18.26 -4.54 0.65
N ALA A 202 -19.53 -4.94 0.79
CA ALA A 202 -20.17 -5.90 -0.11
C ALA A 202 -20.23 -5.43 -1.58
N ASN A 203 -20.18 -4.11 -1.80
CA ASN A 203 -20.28 -3.48 -3.12
C ASN A 203 -18.92 -3.17 -3.77
N LEU A 204 -17.80 -3.51 -3.09
CA LEU A 204 -16.47 -3.33 -3.65
C LEU A 204 -16.22 -4.29 -4.81
N ASP A 205 -15.24 -3.94 -5.64
CA ASP A 205 -14.76 -4.82 -6.69
C ASP A 205 -14.40 -6.19 -6.13
N LYS A 206 -14.68 -7.23 -6.94
CA LYS A 206 -14.44 -8.62 -6.54
C LYS A 206 -13.00 -8.87 -6.06
N GLN A 207 -12.03 -8.27 -6.74
CA GLN A 207 -10.62 -8.39 -6.37
C GLN A 207 -10.32 -7.87 -4.95
N VAL A 208 -11.03 -6.82 -4.52
CA VAL A 208 -10.85 -6.22 -3.20
C VAL A 208 -11.61 -7.03 -2.15
N LYS A 209 -12.93 -7.19 -2.31
CA LYS A 209 -13.78 -7.78 -1.27
C LYS A 209 -13.53 -9.28 -1.01
N ASP A 210 -13.10 -10.04 -2.05
CA ASP A 210 -12.93 -11.49 -1.96
C ASP A 210 -11.49 -11.90 -1.61
N PHE A 211 -10.50 -11.03 -1.86
CA PHE A 211 -9.09 -11.38 -1.72
C PHE A 211 -8.31 -10.50 -0.73
N GLU A 212 -8.66 -9.22 -0.57
CA GLU A 212 -7.95 -8.37 0.38
C GLU A 212 -8.48 -8.55 1.81
N PRO A 213 -7.63 -8.41 2.85
CA PRO A 213 -8.06 -8.68 4.21
C PRO A 213 -9.14 -7.69 4.65
N LYS A 214 -10.29 -8.20 5.09
CA LYS A 214 -11.40 -7.36 5.59
C LYS A 214 -10.96 -6.40 6.69
N LEU A 215 -9.99 -6.83 7.52
CA LEU A 215 -9.40 -6.02 8.58
C LEU A 215 -8.76 -4.74 8.06
N ALA A 216 -8.27 -4.74 6.81
CA ALA A 216 -7.67 -3.56 6.19
C ALA A 216 -8.69 -2.67 5.46
N LEU A 217 -9.96 -3.06 5.40
CA LEU A 217 -11.00 -2.36 4.65
C LEU A 217 -12.04 -1.70 5.56
N ASP A 218 -12.45 -2.37 6.64
CA ASP A 218 -13.61 -2.03 7.46
C ASP A 218 -13.31 -0.91 8.45
N GLY A 219 -13.74 0.30 8.10
CA GLY A 219 -13.63 1.52 8.92
C GLY A 219 -14.77 1.72 9.93
N GLY A 220 -15.70 0.76 10.05
CA GLY A 220 -16.88 0.86 10.90
C GLY A 220 -18.09 1.46 10.19
N GLU A 221 -19.10 1.85 10.97
CA GLU A 221 -20.41 2.29 10.46
C GLU A 221 -20.30 3.45 9.47
N ASP A 222 -19.47 4.45 9.78
CA ASP A 222 -19.27 5.67 9.00
C ASP A 222 -17.87 5.80 8.37
N GLY A 223 -17.03 4.76 8.52
CA GLY A 223 -15.68 4.77 7.99
C GLY A 223 -14.67 5.63 8.77
N LEU A 224 -15.07 6.21 9.91
CA LEU A 224 -14.24 7.18 10.66
C LEU A 224 -13.73 6.65 12.01
N LYS A 225 -13.98 5.39 12.33
CA LYS A 225 -13.66 4.76 13.61
C LYS A 225 -12.20 4.93 14.01
N PHE A 226 -11.28 4.69 13.09
CA PHE A 226 -9.84 4.71 13.34
C PHE A 226 -9.28 6.12 13.46
N TYR A 227 -9.82 7.08 12.70
CA TYR A 227 -9.41 8.49 12.85
C TYR A 227 -9.72 9.02 14.24
N ARG A 228 -10.92 8.69 14.79
CA ARG A 228 -11.28 9.05 16.17
C ARG A 228 -10.30 8.44 17.19
N ALA A 229 -9.99 7.15 17.04
CA ALA A 229 -9.07 6.46 17.95
C ALA A 229 -7.65 7.06 17.93
N VAL A 230 -7.14 7.40 16.75
CA VAL A 230 -5.81 8.01 16.64
C VAL A 230 -5.83 9.46 17.16
N ALA A 231 -6.87 10.23 16.87
CA ALA A 231 -6.99 11.63 17.32
C ALA A 231 -6.92 11.77 18.84
N GLU A 232 -7.48 10.81 19.60
CA GLU A 232 -7.39 10.80 21.07
C GLU A 232 -5.95 10.70 21.59
N ASN A 233 -5.09 10.02 20.86
CA ASN A 233 -3.70 9.75 21.27
C ASN A 233 -2.69 10.68 20.59
N LEU A 234 -3.08 11.40 19.54
CA LEU A 234 -2.14 12.09 18.65
C LEU A 234 -1.27 13.12 19.38
N LYS A 235 -1.84 13.90 20.34
CA LYS A 235 -1.08 14.88 21.14
C LYS A 235 0.02 14.24 21.99
N SER A 236 -0.15 12.99 22.43
CA SER A 236 0.84 12.30 23.26
C SER A 236 1.99 11.72 22.45
N ILE A 237 1.73 11.32 21.20
CA ILE A 237 2.71 10.62 20.34
C ILE A 237 3.36 11.53 19.29
N MET A 238 2.80 12.71 18.99
CA MET A 238 3.38 13.66 18.04
C MET A 238 4.40 14.58 18.71
N ALA A 239 5.55 14.76 18.09
CA ALA A 239 6.58 15.67 18.53
C ALA A 239 6.14 17.14 18.32
N LYS A 240 6.78 18.08 19.03
CA LYS A 240 6.53 19.50 18.78
C LYS A 240 7.00 19.88 17.37
N GLY A 241 6.08 20.33 16.53
CA GLY A 241 6.32 20.61 15.12
C GLY A 241 6.28 19.38 14.22
N GLY A 242 5.97 18.21 14.78
CA GLY A 242 5.70 16.99 14.01
C GLY A 242 4.41 17.09 13.21
N LYS A 243 4.27 16.21 12.22
CA LYS A 243 3.08 16.12 11.36
C LYS A 243 2.61 14.69 11.21
N ALA A 244 1.30 14.52 11.11
CA ALA A 244 0.69 13.23 10.82
C ALA A 244 -0.02 13.26 9.45
N TYR A 245 0.17 12.22 8.66
CA TYR A 245 -0.32 12.06 7.29
C TYR A 245 -1.27 10.87 7.26
N PHE A 246 -2.57 11.15 7.09
CA PHE A 246 -3.61 10.13 7.05
C PHE A 246 -4.12 9.95 5.64
N GLU A 247 -4.22 8.70 5.18
CA GLU A 247 -5.04 8.42 4.00
C GLU A 247 -6.51 8.52 4.35
N ILE A 248 -7.31 9.05 3.41
CA ILE A 248 -8.76 9.17 3.53
C ILE A 248 -9.47 8.69 2.26
N GLY A 249 -10.71 8.28 2.39
CA GLY A 249 -11.62 8.16 1.25
C GLY A 249 -11.86 9.53 0.61
N TYR A 250 -12.01 9.55 -0.71
CA TYR A 250 -12.12 10.79 -1.49
C TYR A 250 -13.29 11.72 -1.07
N ASN A 251 -14.24 11.21 -0.33
CA ASN A 251 -15.43 11.93 0.18
C ASN A 251 -15.37 12.17 1.69
N GLN A 252 -14.24 11.89 2.35
CA GLN A 252 -14.09 12.01 3.80
C GLN A 252 -13.28 13.24 4.23
N GLY A 253 -12.84 14.09 3.27
CA GLY A 253 -11.97 15.24 3.56
C GLY A 253 -12.49 16.14 4.66
N GLU A 254 -13.76 16.52 4.61
CA GLU A 254 -14.40 17.38 5.61
C GLU A 254 -14.62 16.65 6.94
N THR A 255 -15.32 15.51 6.91
CA THR A 255 -15.72 14.78 8.11
C THR A 255 -14.52 14.22 8.90
N ALA A 256 -13.48 13.76 8.23
CA ALA A 256 -12.27 13.32 8.90
C ALA A 256 -11.45 14.51 9.44
N SER A 257 -11.45 15.68 8.76
CA SER A 257 -10.79 16.89 9.26
C SER A 257 -11.43 17.41 10.56
N GLU A 258 -12.76 17.37 10.65
CA GLU A 258 -13.49 17.81 11.86
C GLU A 258 -13.01 17.08 13.11
N ILE A 259 -12.75 15.76 13.03
CA ILE A 259 -12.28 14.95 14.17
C ILE A 259 -10.98 15.52 14.76
N PHE A 260 -10.05 15.96 13.94
CA PHE A 260 -8.77 16.49 14.39
C PHE A 260 -8.87 17.97 14.78
N THR A 261 -9.71 18.77 14.10
CA THR A 261 -9.91 20.18 14.46
C THR A 261 -10.62 20.35 15.81
N GLU A 262 -11.54 19.45 16.17
CA GLU A 262 -12.14 19.38 17.51
C GLU A 262 -11.10 19.09 18.61
N LYS A 263 -10.00 18.43 18.28
CA LYS A 263 -8.85 18.23 19.18
C LYS A 263 -7.82 19.38 19.12
N SER A 264 -8.15 20.50 18.46
CA SER A 264 -7.31 21.68 18.30
C SER A 264 -6.03 21.44 17.48
N PHE A 265 -6.11 20.61 16.46
CA PHE A 265 -5.11 20.48 15.41
C PHE A 265 -5.48 21.33 14.19
N HIS A 266 -4.48 21.81 13.47
CA HIS A 266 -4.65 22.30 12.11
C HIS A 266 -4.65 21.13 11.14
N VAL A 267 -5.48 21.21 10.09
CA VAL A 267 -5.64 20.14 9.10
C VAL A 267 -5.64 20.73 7.70
N ASP A 268 -4.75 20.22 6.86
CA ASP A 268 -4.73 20.46 5.42
C ASP A 268 -5.21 19.22 4.67
N VAL A 269 -6.08 19.38 3.69
CA VAL A 269 -6.48 18.31 2.78
C VAL A 269 -5.65 18.38 1.50
N LYS A 270 -4.98 17.30 1.16
CA LYS A 270 -4.19 17.17 -0.08
C LYS A 270 -4.86 16.18 -1.03
N LYS A 271 -4.74 16.47 -2.33
CA LYS A 271 -5.35 15.67 -3.39
C LYS A 271 -4.33 14.69 -3.97
N ASP A 272 -4.85 13.53 -4.41
CA ASP A 272 -4.09 12.57 -5.22
C ASP A 272 -3.88 13.06 -6.66
N TYR A 273 -3.19 12.26 -7.47
CA TYR A 273 -2.95 12.56 -8.89
C TYR A 273 -4.24 12.64 -9.72
N GLY A 274 -5.32 11.98 -9.26
CA GLY A 274 -6.66 12.06 -9.83
C GLY A 274 -7.46 13.29 -9.36
N LYS A 275 -6.84 14.22 -8.59
CA LYS A 275 -7.44 15.43 -8.03
C LYS A 275 -8.56 15.17 -7.03
N LYS A 276 -8.60 13.98 -6.43
CA LYS A 276 -9.52 13.62 -5.34
C LYS A 276 -8.83 13.83 -4.00
N ASP A 277 -9.58 14.19 -2.98
CA ASP A 277 -9.07 14.28 -1.62
C ASP A 277 -8.53 12.91 -1.19
N ARG A 278 -7.30 12.88 -0.67
CA ARG A 278 -6.63 11.62 -0.36
C ARG A 278 -5.80 11.65 0.92
N CYS A 279 -5.19 12.76 1.26
CA CYS A 279 -4.33 12.85 2.42
C CYS A 279 -4.74 14.01 3.32
N LEU A 280 -4.92 13.75 4.62
CA LEU A 280 -4.94 14.79 5.63
C LEU A 280 -3.54 14.98 6.19
N VAL A 281 -3.08 16.21 6.25
CA VAL A 281 -1.87 16.61 6.97
C VAL A 281 -2.32 17.30 8.25
N VAL A 282 -2.07 16.65 9.38
CA VAL A 282 -2.48 17.12 10.73
C VAL A 282 -1.26 17.64 11.48
N HIS A 283 -1.33 18.87 12.03
CA HIS A 283 -0.21 19.52 12.70
C HIS A 283 -0.63 20.55 13.76
#